data_8841aa696eb3009880b6d644b70e2ade
#
_entry.id   8841aa696eb3009880b6d644b70e2ade
#
_cell.length_a   1.000
_cell.length_b   1.000
_cell.length_c   1.000
_cell.angle_alpha   90.00
_cell.angle_beta   90.00
_cell.angle_gamma   90.00
#
_symmetry.space_group_name_H-M   'P 1'
#
loop_
_entity.id
_entity.type
_entity.pdbx_description
1 polymer ?
#
loop_
_entity_poly.entity_id
_entity_poly.type
_entity_poly.pdbx_seq_one_letter_code
_entity_poly.pdbx_strand_id
1 'polypeptide(L)'
;QAERALTEAGTNLEAQEIIDRVERANRELRISHRQKNYDRALSDYERLSVYAARPGILVYEVIRKRGANRRGKVMEGDIVWGGTSLLALPELDSMQVVTQVGEMDVHTVEVGQPALIRLEAFPGPVFGGVVRDIAPMASELEDAPNVSVFEMIVDIEGRDDRLYPGMSASVEVITSAMDSVL
;
A
#
# COMPACT_ATOMS: atom_id res chain seq x y z
N GLN A 1 56.81 -37.93 -41.63
CA GLN A 1 56.83 -37.68 -40.18
C GLN A 1 56.75 -36.16 -39.87
N ALA A 2 57.47 -35.30 -40.62
CA ALA A 2 57.47 -33.84 -40.36
C ALA A 2 56.11 -33.17 -40.64
N GLU A 3 55.37 -33.58 -41.69
CA GLU A 3 54.04 -33.07 -41.99
C GLU A 3 53.01 -33.38 -40.93
N ARG A 4 53.05 -34.59 -40.35
CA ARG A 4 52.15 -34.99 -39.26
C ARG A 4 52.41 -34.15 -38.00
N ALA A 5 53.67 -33.94 -37.64
CA ALA A 5 54.03 -33.10 -36.50
C ALA A 5 53.58 -31.63 -36.67
N LEU A 6 53.61 -31.11 -37.88
CA LEU A 6 53.17 -29.75 -38.19
C LEU A 6 51.64 -29.62 -38.09
N THR A 7 50.91 -30.65 -38.55
CA THR A 7 49.44 -30.70 -38.45
C THR A 7 48.99 -30.83 -36.99
N GLU A 8 49.65 -31.69 -36.18
CA GLU A 8 49.36 -31.78 -34.75
C GLU A 8 49.68 -30.52 -33.97
N ALA A 9 50.76 -29.82 -34.32
CA ALA A 9 51.10 -28.53 -33.72
C ALA A 9 50.05 -27.46 -34.08
N GLY A 10 49.55 -27.46 -35.30
CA GLY A 10 48.48 -26.55 -35.72
C GLY A 10 47.17 -26.76 -35.03
N THR A 11 46.74 -28.03 -34.91
CA THR A 11 45.50 -28.37 -34.15
C THR A 11 45.60 -28.08 -32.66
N ASN A 12 46.78 -28.25 -32.07
CA ASN A 12 47.02 -27.91 -30.67
C ASN A 12 46.96 -26.38 -30.43
N LEU A 13 47.53 -25.59 -31.36
CA LEU A 13 47.45 -24.14 -31.29
C LEU A 13 45.98 -23.62 -31.41
N GLU A 14 45.21 -24.15 -32.35
CA GLU A 14 43.80 -23.80 -32.50
C GLU A 14 43.01 -24.19 -31.24
N ALA A 15 43.24 -25.35 -30.68
CA ALA A 15 42.62 -25.79 -29.43
C ALA A 15 42.96 -24.86 -28.24
N GLN A 16 44.24 -24.43 -28.16
CA GLN A 16 44.66 -23.49 -27.12
C GLN A 16 44.02 -22.12 -27.29
N GLU A 17 43.91 -21.61 -28.50
CA GLU A 17 43.21 -20.33 -28.75
C GLU A 17 41.73 -20.38 -28.38
N ILE A 18 41.06 -21.51 -28.62
CA ILE A 18 39.66 -21.71 -28.22
C ILE A 18 39.55 -21.71 -26.71
N ILE A 19 40.42 -22.45 -26.01
CA ILE A 19 40.44 -22.51 -24.54
C ILE A 19 40.65 -21.10 -23.96
N ASP A 20 41.65 -20.37 -24.45
CA ASP A 20 41.95 -19.02 -23.98
C ASP A 20 40.80 -18.05 -24.21
N ARG A 21 40.08 -18.21 -25.33
CA ARG A 21 38.89 -17.41 -25.63
C ARG A 21 37.75 -17.70 -24.65
N VAL A 22 37.47 -18.98 -24.39
CA VAL A 22 36.46 -19.43 -23.44
C VAL A 22 36.80 -18.98 -22.04
N GLU A 23 38.06 -19.10 -21.61
CA GLU A 23 38.49 -18.64 -20.30
C GLU A 23 38.37 -17.10 -20.15
N ARG A 24 38.69 -16.34 -21.16
CA ARG A 24 38.50 -14.87 -21.17
C ARG A 24 37.00 -14.53 -21.02
N ALA A 25 36.16 -15.15 -21.83
CA ALA A 25 34.71 -14.93 -21.76
C ALA A 25 34.16 -15.30 -20.39
N ASN A 26 34.60 -16.41 -19.80
CA ASN A 26 34.19 -16.83 -18.45
C ASN A 26 34.70 -15.86 -17.35
N ARG A 27 35.86 -15.27 -17.53
CA ARG A 27 36.38 -14.23 -16.60
C ARG A 27 35.56 -12.96 -16.68
N GLU A 28 35.24 -12.50 -17.89
CA GLU A 28 34.40 -11.33 -18.11
C GLU A 28 33.00 -11.51 -17.53
N LEU A 29 32.38 -12.67 -17.74
CA LEU A 29 31.09 -13.01 -17.14
C LEU A 29 31.16 -12.98 -15.60
N ARG A 30 32.20 -13.56 -15.00
CA ARG A 30 32.38 -13.52 -13.54
C ARG A 30 32.54 -12.10 -13.00
N ILE A 31 33.30 -11.27 -13.68
CA ILE A 31 33.48 -9.85 -13.32
C ILE A 31 32.14 -9.13 -13.41
N SER A 32 31.42 -9.28 -14.52
CA SER A 32 30.11 -8.67 -14.72
C SER A 32 29.09 -9.08 -13.64
N HIS A 33 29.06 -10.38 -13.29
CA HIS A 33 28.18 -10.85 -12.20
C HIS A 33 28.55 -10.26 -10.83
N ARG A 34 29.86 -10.16 -10.53
CA ARG A 34 30.31 -9.55 -9.26
C ARG A 34 29.99 -8.08 -9.20
N GLN A 35 30.16 -7.36 -10.34
CA GLN A 35 29.80 -5.95 -10.42
C GLN A 35 28.30 -5.75 -10.17
N LYS A 36 27.45 -6.53 -10.85
CA LYS A 36 25.99 -6.46 -10.64
C LYS A 36 25.57 -6.75 -9.20
N ASN A 37 26.24 -7.70 -8.55
CA ASN A 37 25.97 -8.03 -7.15
C ASN A 37 26.41 -6.90 -6.21
N TYR A 38 27.55 -6.27 -6.50
CA TYR A 38 28.02 -5.11 -5.75
C TYR A 38 27.07 -3.92 -5.89
N ASP A 39 26.69 -3.59 -7.13
CA ASP A 39 25.79 -2.47 -7.42
C ASP A 39 24.41 -2.69 -6.75
N ARG A 40 23.93 -3.95 -6.75
CA ARG A 40 22.70 -4.31 -6.05
C ARG A 40 22.83 -4.13 -4.53
N ALA A 41 23.93 -4.63 -3.96
CA ALA A 41 24.16 -4.50 -2.51
C ALA A 41 24.31 -3.02 -2.10
N LEU A 42 24.94 -2.20 -2.94
CA LEU A 42 25.04 -0.75 -2.72
C LEU A 42 23.67 -0.07 -2.75
N SER A 43 22.86 -0.39 -3.76
CA SER A 43 21.48 0.13 -3.85
C SER A 43 20.61 -0.32 -2.68
N ASP A 44 20.75 -1.57 -2.23
CA ASP A 44 20.03 -2.08 -1.08
C ASP A 44 20.47 -1.37 0.22
N TYR A 45 21.77 -1.07 0.36
CA TYR A 45 22.30 -0.31 1.49
C TYR A 45 21.75 1.13 1.54
N GLU A 46 21.67 1.82 0.41
CA GLU A 46 21.10 3.16 0.32
C GLU A 46 19.61 3.18 0.71
N ARG A 47 18.89 2.09 0.42
CA ARG A 47 17.46 1.94 0.75
C ARG A 47 17.18 1.57 2.21
N LEU A 48 18.21 1.28 3.02
CA LEU A 48 18.03 1.01 4.45
C LEU A 48 17.60 2.26 5.23
N SER A 49 17.87 3.45 4.71
CA SER A 49 17.41 4.70 5.28
C SER A 49 16.21 5.22 4.49
N VAL A 50 15.05 5.23 5.13
CA VAL A 50 13.80 5.71 4.52
C VAL A 50 13.50 7.10 5.05
N TYR A 51 13.31 8.05 4.15
CA TYR A 51 12.97 9.43 4.48
C TYR A 51 11.53 9.73 4.07
N ALA A 52 10.86 10.57 4.87
CA ALA A 52 9.53 11.06 4.53
C ALA A 52 9.60 11.93 3.27
N ALA A 53 8.77 11.63 2.27
CA ALA A 53 8.70 12.40 1.02
C ALA A 53 8.02 13.76 1.19
N ARG A 54 7.24 13.94 2.27
CA ARG A 54 6.47 15.15 2.57
C ARG A 54 6.32 15.31 4.08
N PRO A 55 6.12 16.55 4.58
CA PRO A 55 5.74 16.75 5.99
C PRO A 55 4.34 16.16 6.23
N GLY A 56 4.10 15.64 7.43
CA GLY A 56 2.81 15.03 7.78
C GLY A 56 2.87 14.24 9.07
N ILE A 57 1.75 13.61 9.41
CA ILE A 57 1.64 12.73 10.57
C ILE A 57 2.08 11.33 10.14
N LEU A 58 3.00 10.75 10.90
CA LEU A 58 3.47 9.39 10.68
C LEU A 58 2.60 8.41 11.45
N VAL A 59 2.01 7.47 10.73
CA VAL A 59 1.20 6.39 11.32
C VAL A 59 1.96 5.06 11.20
N TYR A 60 2.08 4.36 12.34
CA TYR A 60 2.67 3.02 12.38
C TYR A 60 1.64 1.98 11.94
N GLU A 61 1.99 1.22 10.91
CA GLU A 61 1.13 0.16 10.39
C GLU A 61 1.08 -1.08 11.29
N VAL A 62 0.00 -1.84 11.15
CA VAL A 62 -0.20 -3.09 11.88
C VAL A 62 0.33 -4.25 11.04
N ILE A 63 1.43 -4.83 11.48
CA ILE A 63 2.09 -5.95 10.82
C ILE A 63 1.81 -7.29 11.51
N ARG A 64 1.97 -8.39 10.77
CA ARG A 64 1.96 -9.73 11.36
C ARG A 64 3.34 -10.03 11.96
N LYS A 65 3.39 -10.24 13.27
CA LYS A 65 4.65 -10.53 13.98
C LYS A 65 5.07 -11.99 13.80
N ARG A 66 6.37 -12.21 13.57
CA ARG A 66 6.93 -13.56 13.42
C ARG A 66 6.81 -14.34 14.73
N GLY A 67 6.31 -15.59 14.64
CA GLY A 67 6.23 -16.50 15.79
C GLY A 67 5.00 -16.33 16.69
N ALA A 68 4.18 -15.32 16.45
CA ALA A 68 2.87 -15.19 17.08
C ALA A 68 1.83 -14.98 15.99
N ASN A 69 0.72 -15.70 16.05
CA ASN A 69 -0.43 -15.45 15.16
C ASN A 69 -1.13 -14.12 15.54
N ARG A 70 -0.33 -13.12 15.92
CA ARG A 70 -0.75 -11.82 16.42
C ARG A 70 -0.35 -10.73 15.44
N ARG A 71 -1.28 -9.83 15.18
CA ARG A 71 -1.03 -8.55 14.53
C ARG A 71 -0.69 -7.52 15.60
N GLY A 72 0.19 -6.59 15.29
CA GLY A 72 0.55 -5.49 16.18
C GLY A 72 1.23 -4.37 15.43
N LYS A 73 1.22 -3.17 15.98
CA LYS A 73 1.97 -2.04 15.43
C LYS A 73 3.44 -2.40 15.28
N VAL A 74 4.06 -1.93 14.20
CA VAL A 74 5.49 -2.11 13.97
C VAL A 74 6.28 -1.47 15.10
N MET A 75 7.31 -2.16 15.58
CA MET A 75 8.18 -1.71 16.66
C MET A 75 9.63 -1.97 16.28
N GLU A 76 10.53 -1.24 16.91
CA GLU A 76 11.97 -1.47 16.78
C GLU A 76 12.32 -2.92 17.15
N GLY A 77 13.14 -3.57 16.30
CA GLY A 77 13.52 -4.98 16.45
C GLY A 77 12.57 -5.98 15.79
N ASP A 78 11.44 -5.55 15.23
CA ASP A 78 10.57 -6.44 14.47
C ASP A 78 11.25 -6.90 13.16
N ILE A 79 11.05 -8.17 12.82
CA ILE A 79 11.52 -8.73 11.55
C ILE A 79 10.43 -8.55 10.51
N VAL A 80 10.77 -7.82 9.45
CA VAL A 80 9.85 -7.50 8.35
C VAL A 80 10.31 -8.10 7.04
N TRP A 81 9.38 -8.33 6.11
CA TRP A 81 9.67 -8.89 4.79
C TRP A 81 9.57 -7.78 3.73
N GLY A 82 10.30 -7.96 2.65
CA GLY A 82 10.19 -7.04 1.51
C GLY A 82 8.74 -6.88 1.04
N GLY A 83 8.30 -5.63 0.84
CA GLY A 83 6.92 -5.31 0.46
C GLY A 83 5.94 -5.13 1.62
N THR A 84 6.39 -5.29 2.88
CA THR A 84 5.54 -4.97 4.04
C THR A 84 5.48 -3.47 4.25
N SER A 85 4.26 -2.90 4.30
CA SER A 85 4.05 -1.51 4.72
C SER A 85 4.31 -1.38 6.21
N LEU A 86 5.23 -0.50 6.58
CA LEU A 86 5.63 -0.27 7.97
C LEU A 86 5.04 1.01 8.53
N LEU A 87 4.99 2.02 7.68
CA LEU A 87 4.65 3.40 8.03
C LEU A 87 3.77 3.97 6.92
N ALA A 88 2.77 4.75 7.29
CA ALA A 88 1.94 5.51 6.38
C ALA A 88 2.05 7.00 6.69
N LEU A 89 2.02 7.81 5.65
CA LEU A 89 1.84 9.28 5.73
C LEU A 89 0.49 9.60 5.10
N PRO A 90 -0.61 9.59 5.87
CA PRO A 90 -1.91 9.90 5.33
C PRO A 90 -1.97 11.34 4.82
N GLU A 91 -2.77 11.55 3.80
CA GLU A 91 -3.12 12.86 3.30
C GLU A 91 -4.28 13.39 4.15
N LEU A 92 -4.07 14.55 4.81
CA LEU A 92 -5.07 15.15 5.69
C LEU A 92 -5.89 16.23 4.99
N ASP A 93 -5.55 16.55 3.75
CA ASP A 93 -6.24 17.59 2.97
C ASP A 93 -7.60 17.11 2.44
N SER A 94 -7.76 15.80 2.31
CA SER A 94 -9.04 15.15 1.96
C SER A 94 -9.29 13.99 2.91
N MET A 95 -10.37 14.08 3.66
CA MET A 95 -10.78 13.06 4.60
C MET A 95 -12.12 12.47 4.15
N GLN A 96 -12.27 11.16 4.40
CA GLN A 96 -13.51 10.46 4.12
C GLN A 96 -13.96 9.66 5.33
N VAL A 97 -15.25 9.48 5.46
CA VAL A 97 -15.85 8.55 6.43
C VAL A 97 -16.33 7.32 5.69
N VAL A 98 -15.91 6.16 6.15
CA VAL A 98 -16.43 4.88 5.71
C VAL A 98 -17.47 4.44 6.72
N THR A 99 -18.71 4.27 6.30
CA THR A 99 -19.82 3.86 7.14
C THR A 99 -20.62 2.76 6.46
N GLN A 100 -21.62 2.23 7.17
CA GLN A 100 -22.48 1.17 6.66
C GLN A 100 -23.93 1.60 6.71
N VAL A 101 -24.65 1.31 5.65
CA VAL A 101 -26.12 1.55 5.56
C VAL A 101 -26.84 0.20 5.46
N GLY A 102 -27.91 0.05 6.18
CA GLY A 102 -28.73 -1.16 6.16
C GLY A 102 -29.45 -1.38 4.83
N GLU A 103 -29.72 -2.65 4.48
CA GLU A 103 -30.42 -3.04 3.26
C GLU A 103 -31.78 -2.34 3.11
N MET A 104 -32.48 -2.05 4.22
CA MET A 104 -33.78 -1.37 4.18
C MET A 104 -33.68 0.10 3.80
N ASP A 105 -32.55 0.75 4.06
CA ASP A 105 -32.37 2.20 3.89
C ASP A 105 -31.55 2.55 2.64
N VAL A 106 -30.78 1.59 2.10
CA VAL A 106 -29.87 1.84 0.97
C VAL A 106 -30.59 2.39 -0.27
N HIS A 107 -31.84 2.01 -0.48
CA HIS A 107 -32.65 2.48 -1.62
C HIS A 107 -33.03 3.95 -1.53
N THR A 108 -32.89 4.59 -0.37
CA THR A 108 -33.19 6.01 -0.14
C THR A 108 -31.94 6.89 -0.25
N VAL A 109 -30.76 6.27 -0.30
CA VAL A 109 -29.47 6.97 -0.36
C VAL A 109 -28.93 6.93 -1.79
N GLU A 110 -28.53 8.08 -2.28
CA GLU A 110 -27.95 8.24 -3.62
C GLU A 110 -26.59 8.95 -3.54
N VAL A 111 -25.72 8.62 -4.49
CA VAL A 111 -24.43 9.31 -4.65
C VAL A 111 -24.68 10.80 -4.97
N GLY A 112 -23.96 11.67 -4.28
CA GLY A 112 -24.10 13.11 -4.41
C GLY A 112 -25.03 13.76 -3.37
N GLN A 113 -25.71 12.99 -2.54
CA GLN A 113 -26.52 13.54 -1.46
C GLN A 113 -25.65 14.18 -0.37
N PRO A 114 -26.11 15.32 0.19
CA PRO A 114 -25.42 15.95 1.31
C PRO A 114 -25.58 15.11 2.59
N ALA A 115 -24.53 15.13 3.40
CA ALA A 115 -24.50 14.44 4.67
C ALA A 115 -23.95 15.33 5.79
N LEU A 116 -24.39 15.10 7.00
CA LEU A 116 -23.90 15.72 8.21
C LEU A 116 -23.08 14.71 8.99
N ILE A 117 -21.85 15.07 9.33
CA ILE A 117 -20.87 14.20 9.99
C ILE A 117 -20.60 14.75 11.37
N ARG A 118 -20.75 13.92 12.40
CA ARG A 118 -20.42 14.24 13.79
C ARG A 118 -19.36 13.28 14.29
N LEU A 119 -18.28 13.83 14.83
CA LEU A 119 -17.20 13.04 15.44
C LEU A 119 -17.61 12.66 16.88
N GLU A 120 -17.45 11.40 17.26
CA GLU A 120 -17.68 10.96 18.63
C GLU A 120 -16.72 11.61 19.63
N ALA A 121 -15.47 11.84 19.20
CA ALA A 121 -14.46 12.50 20.05
C ALA A 121 -14.74 14.00 20.27
N PHE A 122 -15.51 14.65 19.40
CA PHE A 122 -15.81 16.10 19.45
C PHE A 122 -17.29 16.33 19.14
N PRO A 123 -18.20 16.17 20.11
CA PRO A 123 -19.64 16.19 19.85
C PRO A 123 -20.21 17.58 19.49
N GLY A 124 -19.43 18.64 19.53
CA GLY A 124 -19.90 20.02 19.23
C GLY A 124 -19.96 20.35 17.75
N PRO A 125 -18.86 20.23 17.00
CA PRO A 125 -18.85 20.60 15.60
C PRO A 125 -19.55 19.57 14.71
N VAL A 126 -20.27 20.07 13.70
CA VAL A 126 -20.89 19.28 12.63
C VAL A 126 -20.16 19.61 11.35
N PHE A 127 -19.70 18.61 10.64
CA PHE A 127 -19.01 18.74 9.37
C PHE A 127 -19.98 18.42 8.24
N GLY A 128 -19.95 19.21 7.16
CA GLY A 128 -20.63 18.88 5.92
C GLY A 128 -19.89 17.78 5.17
N GLY A 129 -20.61 17.00 4.41
CA GLY A 129 -20.03 16.00 3.53
C GLY A 129 -20.98 15.64 2.41
N VAL A 130 -20.48 14.88 1.45
CA VAL A 130 -21.23 14.39 0.30
C VAL A 130 -21.03 12.90 0.13
N VAL A 131 -22.10 12.16 -0.10
CA VAL A 131 -22.03 10.73 -0.42
C VAL A 131 -21.27 10.56 -1.73
N ARG A 132 -20.10 9.93 -1.65
CA ARG A 132 -19.23 9.71 -2.79
C ARG A 132 -19.52 8.42 -3.52
N ASP A 133 -19.70 7.35 -2.75
CA ASP A 133 -19.85 6.00 -3.29
C ASP A 133 -20.65 5.10 -2.35
N ILE A 134 -21.37 4.14 -2.94
CA ILE A 134 -22.09 3.10 -2.21
C ILE A 134 -21.70 1.76 -2.84
N ALA A 135 -21.21 0.84 -2.03
CA ALA A 135 -20.79 -0.46 -2.51
C ALA A 135 -21.96 -1.19 -3.21
N PRO A 136 -21.74 -1.78 -4.40
CA PRO A 136 -22.80 -2.47 -5.14
C PRO A 136 -23.18 -3.83 -4.56
N MET A 137 -22.39 -4.35 -3.60
CA MET A 137 -22.62 -5.63 -2.94
C MET A 137 -22.76 -5.43 -1.43
N ALA A 138 -23.78 -6.10 -0.87
CA ALA A 138 -23.93 -6.18 0.57
C ALA A 138 -22.81 -7.04 1.19
N SER A 139 -22.40 -6.68 2.38
CA SER A 139 -21.55 -7.47 3.28
C SER A 139 -22.33 -7.81 4.55
N GLU A 140 -21.92 -8.89 5.20
CA GLU A 140 -22.46 -9.23 6.52
C GLU A 140 -21.80 -8.34 7.58
N LEU A 141 -22.58 -7.86 8.53
CA LEU A 141 -22.05 -7.10 9.65
C LEU A 141 -21.19 -8.02 10.54
N GLU A 142 -19.98 -7.61 10.88
CA GLU A 142 -18.99 -8.44 11.59
C GLU A 142 -19.53 -8.97 12.94
N ASP A 143 -20.36 -8.18 13.63
CA ASP A 143 -20.98 -8.55 14.92
C ASP A 143 -22.38 -9.15 14.78
N ALA A 144 -22.97 -9.18 13.58
CA ALA A 144 -24.31 -9.70 13.32
C ALA A 144 -24.39 -10.34 11.91
N PRO A 145 -23.99 -11.59 11.74
CA PRO A 145 -23.86 -12.22 10.40
C PRO A 145 -25.18 -12.40 9.64
N ASN A 146 -26.33 -12.11 10.25
CA ASN A 146 -27.64 -12.14 9.59
C ASN A 146 -28.13 -10.74 9.15
N VAL A 147 -27.31 -9.70 9.31
CA VAL A 147 -27.63 -8.34 8.90
C VAL A 147 -26.81 -7.96 7.70
N SER A 148 -27.48 -7.74 6.57
CA SER A 148 -26.86 -7.24 5.33
C SER A 148 -26.69 -5.74 5.40
N VAL A 149 -25.48 -5.26 5.15
CA VAL A 149 -25.13 -3.84 5.10
C VAL A 149 -24.37 -3.52 3.83
N PHE A 150 -24.52 -2.29 3.35
CA PHE A 150 -23.77 -1.76 2.24
C PHE A 150 -22.75 -0.74 2.75
N GLU A 151 -21.51 -0.87 2.33
CA GLU A 151 -20.48 0.10 2.65
C GLU A 151 -20.75 1.39 1.87
N MET A 152 -20.68 2.52 2.56
CA MET A 152 -20.88 3.84 2.00
C MET A 152 -19.69 4.73 2.35
N ILE A 153 -19.20 5.46 1.37
CA ILE A 153 -18.10 6.41 1.51
C ILE A 153 -18.65 7.82 1.38
N VAL A 154 -18.35 8.63 2.39
CA VAL A 154 -18.76 10.05 2.44
C VAL A 154 -17.52 10.91 2.52
N ASP A 155 -17.33 11.79 1.56
CA ASP A 155 -16.24 12.77 1.57
C ASP A 155 -16.61 13.91 2.51
N ILE A 156 -15.66 14.30 3.40
CA ILE A 156 -15.83 15.45 4.29
C ILE A 156 -15.49 16.71 3.53
N GLU A 157 -16.37 17.71 3.61
CA GLU A 157 -16.13 19.02 3.01
C GLU A 157 -15.24 19.89 3.91
N GLY A 158 -14.19 20.43 3.31
CA GLY A 158 -13.26 21.33 4.01
C GLY A 158 -12.16 20.59 4.75
N ARG A 159 -11.31 21.39 5.39
CA ARG A 159 -10.19 20.92 6.21
C ARG A 159 -10.37 21.41 7.64
N ASP A 160 -10.18 20.52 8.59
CA ASP A 160 -10.17 20.86 10.00
C ASP A 160 -9.02 20.10 10.70
N ASP A 161 -8.21 20.81 11.44
CA ASP A 161 -7.03 20.25 12.14
C ASP A 161 -7.40 19.28 13.28
N ARG A 162 -8.70 19.15 13.60
CA ARG A 162 -9.23 18.20 14.58
C ARG A 162 -9.55 16.84 13.98
N LEU A 163 -9.56 16.73 12.66
CA LEU A 163 -9.83 15.47 11.96
C LEU A 163 -8.56 14.62 11.94
N TYR A 164 -8.62 13.45 12.54
CA TYR A 164 -7.54 12.48 12.50
C TYR A 164 -8.02 11.14 11.93
N PRO A 165 -7.21 10.46 11.13
CA PRO A 165 -7.52 9.11 10.65
C PRO A 165 -7.75 8.14 11.82
N GLY A 166 -8.79 7.32 11.70
CA GLY A 166 -9.14 6.34 12.74
C GLY A 166 -10.07 6.86 13.82
N MET A 167 -10.60 8.07 13.69
CA MET A 167 -11.69 8.55 14.55
C MET A 167 -13.02 7.91 14.17
N SER A 168 -13.85 7.67 15.18
CA SER A 168 -15.25 7.27 14.97
C SER A 168 -16.12 8.48 14.68
N ALA A 169 -17.02 8.33 13.72
CA ALA A 169 -17.96 9.37 13.33
C ALA A 169 -19.34 8.78 13.06
N SER A 170 -20.38 9.55 13.33
CA SER A 170 -21.75 9.27 12.89
C SER A 170 -22.08 10.12 11.67
N VAL A 171 -22.80 9.53 10.72
CA VAL A 171 -23.19 10.17 9.46
C VAL A 171 -24.71 10.19 9.36
N GLU A 172 -25.27 11.35 9.10
CA GLU A 172 -26.69 11.55 8.81
C GLU A 172 -26.81 12.01 7.37
N VAL A 173 -27.36 11.17 6.48
CA VAL A 173 -27.59 11.53 5.07
C VAL A 173 -28.91 12.25 4.95
N ILE A 174 -28.92 13.38 4.24
CA ILE A 174 -30.13 14.16 3.98
C ILE A 174 -30.77 13.60 2.71
N THR A 175 -31.79 12.75 2.85
CA THR A 175 -32.46 12.08 1.74
C THR A 175 -33.60 12.93 1.13
N SER A 176 -34.22 13.82 1.90
CA SER A 176 -35.22 14.77 1.40
C SER A 176 -35.23 16.07 2.22
N ALA A 177 -35.18 17.19 1.58
CA ALA A 177 -35.49 18.49 2.18
C ALA A 177 -36.97 18.77 1.95
N MET A 178 -37.81 18.71 2.99
CA MET A 178 -39.15 19.32 2.89
C MET A 178 -39.01 20.82 3.09
N ASP A 179 -39.18 21.60 2.04
CA ASP A 179 -39.40 23.03 2.18
C ASP A 179 -40.71 23.21 2.98
N SER A 180 -40.59 23.85 4.12
CA SER A 180 -41.74 24.22 4.95
C SER A 180 -42.58 25.23 4.17
N VAL A 181 -43.64 24.74 3.54
CA VAL A 181 -44.67 25.62 2.95
C VAL A 181 -45.48 26.18 4.12
N LEU A 182 -45.28 27.47 4.40
CA LEU A 182 -46.15 28.28 5.23
C LEU A 182 -47.41 28.66 4.43
#